data_44806e48cbc9bf0fe67f9f2e1b86090c
#
_entry.id   44806e48cbc9bf0fe67f9f2e1b86090c
#
_cell.length_a   1.000
_cell.length_b   1.000
_cell.length_c   1.000
_cell.angle_alpha   90.00
_cell.angle_beta   90.00
_cell.angle_gamma   90.00
#
_symmetry.space_group_name_H-M   'P 1'
#
loop_
_entity.id
_entity.type
_entity.pdbx_description
1 polymer ?
#
loop_
_entity_poly.entity_id
_entity_poly.type
_entity_poly.pdbx_seq_one_letter_code
_entity_poly.pdbx_strand_id
1 'polypeptide(L)'
;MTWKALLISLLAYYTGSVASYVLTQPSSVSVTPGQTARITCGGNNIGSKYVHWYQQKPAQSPLLVIYGTSNRPSGIPDRFSGSKSGNTATLTISGVQAGDEADYYCQVWDSSAYVFGGGTRLTVLGQPKASPSLTVFPPSSDELQTNKATLVCLINDFYPGAVTVAWKADSTTISQGVETTQPSKQTNNKYMASSYLTITPDKWKSHKSFSCQVTHEGNTVEKSVSPSACS
;
A
#
# COMPACT_ATOMS: atom_id res chain seq x y z
N MET A 1 -56.51 3.36 27.11
CA MET A 1 -55.74 4.49 26.53
C MET A 1 -54.60 4.78 27.47
N THR A 2 -53.29 4.52 27.10
CA THR A 2 -52.12 5.18 27.72
C THR A 2 -50.81 4.39 27.59
N TRP A 3 -50.82 3.15 27.12
CA TRP A 3 -49.55 2.39 27.00
C TRP A 3 -48.75 2.67 25.72
N LYS A 4 -49.41 3.10 24.64
CA LYS A 4 -48.74 3.44 23.37
C LYS A 4 -48.01 4.77 23.43
N ALA A 5 -48.44 5.71 24.25
CA ALA A 5 -47.80 7.01 24.41
C ALA A 5 -46.49 6.96 25.23
N LEU A 6 -46.41 6.01 26.21
CA LEU A 6 -45.21 5.80 27.02
C LEU A 6 -44.08 5.11 26.25
N LEU A 7 -44.38 4.22 25.30
CA LEU A 7 -43.40 3.57 24.46
C LEU A 7 -42.78 4.52 23.43
N ILE A 8 -43.55 5.48 22.91
CA ILE A 8 -43.06 6.49 21.98
C ILE A 8 -42.14 7.50 22.69
N SER A 9 -42.43 7.85 23.93
CA SER A 9 -41.55 8.75 24.70
C SER A 9 -40.25 8.10 25.15
N LEU A 10 -40.21 6.78 25.38
CA LEU A 10 -38.98 6.05 25.67
C LEU A 10 -38.04 5.88 24.42
N LEU A 11 -38.62 5.74 23.22
CA LEU A 11 -37.85 5.68 21.96
C LEU A 11 -37.28 7.03 21.58
N ALA A 12 -37.85 8.15 21.95
CA ALA A 12 -37.33 9.49 21.68
C ALA A 12 -36.12 9.86 22.54
N TYR A 13 -35.87 9.17 23.65
CA TYR A 13 -34.71 9.40 24.50
C TYR A 13 -33.43 8.68 24.04
N TYR A 14 -33.47 7.79 23.03
CA TYR A 14 -32.33 7.04 22.55
C TYR A 14 -31.75 7.54 21.22
N THR A 15 -32.22 8.64 20.68
CA THR A 15 -31.57 9.29 19.51
C THR A 15 -30.58 10.39 19.91
N GLY A 16 -29.96 10.26 21.06
CA GLY A 16 -28.76 11.02 21.37
C GLY A 16 -27.64 10.54 20.46
N SER A 17 -27.35 11.24 19.39
CA SER A 17 -26.11 11.14 18.65
C SER A 17 -24.98 11.33 19.65
N VAL A 18 -24.37 10.26 20.13
CA VAL A 18 -23.10 10.36 20.87
C VAL A 18 -22.11 10.90 19.86
N ALA A 19 -21.77 12.20 19.97
CA ALA A 19 -20.73 12.80 19.15
C ALA A 19 -19.45 11.99 19.37
N SER A 20 -19.10 11.15 18.39
CA SER A 20 -17.89 10.34 18.42
C SER A 20 -16.69 11.28 18.42
N TYR A 21 -15.74 11.05 19.31
CA TYR A 21 -14.46 11.79 19.28
C TYR A 21 -13.75 11.56 17.95
N VAL A 22 -13.30 12.64 17.32
CA VAL A 22 -12.71 12.58 15.97
C VAL A 22 -11.25 13.01 16.04
N LEU A 23 -10.37 12.21 15.44
CA LEU A 23 -8.97 12.56 15.18
C LEU A 23 -8.79 12.86 13.69
N THR A 24 -8.13 13.95 13.39
CA THR A 24 -7.83 14.38 12.01
C THR A 24 -6.33 14.32 11.74
N GLN A 25 -5.96 13.68 10.64
CA GLN A 25 -4.59 13.59 10.15
C GLN A 25 -4.53 14.04 8.69
N PRO A 26 -3.42 14.66 8.22
CA PRO A 26 -3.20 14.85 6.79
C PRO A 26 -3.13 13.48 6.10
N SER A 27 -3.62 13.38 4.86
CA SER A 27 -3.60 12.13 4.09
C SER A 27 -2.18 11.69 3.73
N SER A 28 -1.27 12.65 3.51
CA SER A 28 0.13 12.36 3.14
C SER A 28 1.10 13.45 3.61
N VAL A 29 2.35 13.04 3.81
CA VAL A 29 3.51 13.90 4.06
C VAL A 29 4.64 13.36 3.18
N SER A 30 5.37 14.25 2.50
CA SER A 30 6.52 13.87 1.65
C SER A 30 7.76 14.60 2.13
N VAL A 31 8.87 13.87 2.28
CA VAL A 31 10.18 14.41 2.68
C VAL A 31 11.29 13.76 1.89
N THR A 32 12.44 14.43 1.77
CA THR A 32 13.67 13.82 1.23
C THR A 32 14.45 13.11 2.34
N PRO A 33 15.26 12.07 2.00
CA PRO A 33 16.11 11.40 2.98
C PRO A 33 16.97 12.38 3.77
N GLY A 34 17.15 12.11 5.06
CA GLY A 34 17.93 12.95 5.98
C GLY A 34 17.17 14.15 6.56
N GLN A 35 16.05 14.55 5.98
CA GLN A 35 15.22 15.62 6.52
C GLN A 35 14.32 15.13 7.68
N THR A 36 13.58 16.05 8.28
CA THR A 36 12.65 15.77 9.36
C THR A 36 11.22 15.76 8.85
N ALA A 37 10.52 14.63 9.04
CA ALA A 37 9.08 14.54 8.85
C ALA A 37 8.33 14.93 10.12
N ARG A 38 7.21 15.66 9.97
CA ARG A 38 6.28 16.01 11.03
C ARG A 38 4.88 15.58 10.61
N ILE A 39 4.30 14.65 11.36
CA ILE A 39 2.95 14.14 11.12
C ILE A 39 2.07 14.61 12.25
N THR A 40 1.03 15.36 11.92
CA THR A 40 0.13 15.97 12.91
C THR A 40 -1.15 15.16 13.08
N CYS A 41 -1.70 15.22 14.29
CA CYS A 41 -2.97 14.63 14.67
C CYS A 41 -3.77 15.66 15.44
N GLY A 42 -4.83 16.20 14.84
CA GLY A 42 -5.74 17.16 15.44
C GLY A 42 -6.88 16.46 16.17
N GLY A 43 -7.24 16.98 17.34
CA GLY A 43 -8.39 16.50 18.09
C GLY A 43 -8.82 17.51 19.13
N ASN A 44 -10.14 17.62 19.38
CA ASN A 44 -10.64 18.55 20.40
C ASN A 44 -10.06 18.16 21.77
N ASN A 45 -9.37 19.13 22.41
CA ASN A 45 -8.73 18.93 23.72
C ASN A 45 -7.78 17.72 23.78
N ILE A 46 -7.06 17.40 22.69
CA ILE A 46 -6.09 16.28 22.62
C ILE A 46 -4.94 16.47 23.64
N GLY A 47 -4.68 17.72 24.06
CA GLY A 47 -3.72 18.06 25.09
C GLY A 47 -3.97 17.36 26.44
N SER A 48 -5.22 16.98 26.75
CA SER A 48 -5.57 16.26 27.99
C SER A 48 -5.48 14.73 27.85
N LYS A 49 -5.17 14.19 26.67
CA LYS A 49 -5.16 12.76 26.39
C LYS A 49 -3.75 12.24 26.18
N TYR A 50 -3.53 10.96 26.45
CA TYR A 50 -2.33 10.25 25.99
C TYR A 50 -2.49 9.87 24.52
N VAL A 51 -1.49 10.23 23.70
CA VAL A 51 -1.48 9.94 22.28
C VAL A 51 -0.48 8.84 21.99
N HIS A 52 -0.93 7.84 21.25
CA HIS A 52 -0.10 6.74 20.79
C HIS A 52 0.06 6.84 19.28
N TRP A 53 1.21 6.44 18.76
CA TRP A 53 1.49 6.44 17.33
C TRP A 53 1.91 5.05 16.87
N TYR A 54 1.34 4.64 15.76
CA TYR A 54 1.60 3.36 15.13
C TYR A 54 2.16 3.57 13.74
N GLN A 55 3.14 2.74 13.35
CA GLN A 55 3.67 2.62 12.01
C GLN A 55 3.11 1.35 11.38
N GLN A 56 2.58 1.43 10.17
CA GLN A 56 2.15 0.27 9.40
C GLN A 56 2.80 0.27 8.02
N LYS A 57 3.69 -0.68 7.80
CA LYS A 57 4.29 -0.96 6.50
C LYS A 57 3.39 -1.87 5.66
N PRO A 58 3.53 -1.87 4.32
CA PRO A 58 2.75 -2.74 3.45
C PRO A 58 2.81 -4.21 3.89
N ALA A 59 1.64 -4.87 3.95
CA ALA A 59 1.48 -6.26 4.35
C ALA A 59 2.03 -6.63 5.76
N GLN A 60 2.23 -5.66 6.63
CA GLN A 60 2.68 -5.88 8.01
C GLN A 60 1.61 -5.43 9.02
N SER A 61 1.67 -5.99 10.21
CA SER A 61 0.86 -5.52 11.34
C SER A 61 1.35 -4.15 11.82
N PRO A 62 0.45 -3.30 12.37
CA PRO A 62 0.85 -2.04 12.97
C PRO A 62 1.86 -2.24 14.10
N LEU A 63 2.90 -1.42 14.12
CA LEU A 63 3.95 -1.39 15.14
C LEU A 63 3.80 -0.12 15.99
N LEU A 64 3.70 -0.26 17.29
CA LEU A 64 3.69 0.87 18.22
C LEU A 64 5.06 1.55 18.21
N VAL A 65 5.12 2.83 17.82
CA VAL A 65 6.38 3.60 17.77
C VAL A 65 6.49 4.65 18.87
N ILE A 66 5.35 5.20 19.35
CA ILE A 66 5.29 6.11 20.51
C ILE A 66 4.08 5.73 21.37
N TYR A 67 4.27 5.67 22.69
CA TYR A 67 3.18 5.51 23.64
C TYR A 67 3.18 6.63 24.69
N GLY A 68 2.01 6.90 25.26
CA GLY A 68 1.87 7.92 26.33
C GLY A 68 2.38 9.30 25.91
N THR A 69 2.19 9.65 24.62
CA THR A 69 2.58 10.92 23.97
C THR A 69 4.06 11.02 23.57
N SER A 70 5.02 10.63 24.42
CA SER A 70 6.46 10.90 24.18
C SER A 70 7.40 9.72 24.43
N ASN A 71 6.89 8.59 24.93
CA ASN A 71 7.73 7.44 25.24
C ASN A 71 7.92 6.54 24.03
N ARG A 72 9.12 5.99 23.84
CA ARG A 72 9.42 5.00 22.81
C ARG A 72 9.51 3.60 23.41
N PRO A 73 8.89 2.58 22.77
CA PRO A 73 9.17 1.18 23.08
C PRO A 73 10.64 0.83 22.83
N SER A 74 11.13 -0.20 23.51
CA SER A 74 12.44 -0.77 23.23
C SER A 74 12.53 -1.24 21.77
N GLY A 75 13.64 -0.96 21.09
CA GLY A 75 13.86 -1.30 19.69
C GLY A 75 13.38 -0.25 18.68
N ILE A 76 12.62 0.77 19.10
CA ILE A 76 12.28 1.91 18.24
C ILE A 76 13.43 2.92 18.24
N PRO A 77 13.94 3.32 17.04
CA PRO A 77 15.05 4.27 16.94
C PRO A 77 14.76 5.63 17.60
N ASP A 78 15.81 6.28 18.13
CA ASP A 78 15.72 7.56 18.83
C ASP A 78 15.30 8.73 17.95
N ARG A 79 15.40 8.59 16.62
CA ARG A 79 14.91 9.58 15.66
C ARG A 79 13.38 9.75 15.65
N PHE A 80 12.62 8.80 16.26
CA PHE A 80 11.19 8.94 16.49
C PHE A 80 10.92 9.65 17.80
N SER A 81 10.11 10.69 17.77
CA SER A 81 9.68 11.41 18.97
C SER A 81 8.24 11.89 18.84
N GLY A 82 7.54 11.92 19.96
CA GLY A 82 6.16 12.41 20.04
C GLY A 82 6.06 13.63 20.94
N SER A 83 5.17 14.54 20.58
CA SER A 83 4.84 15.72 21.37
C SER A 83 3.36 16.08 21.18
N LYS A 84 2.85 16.96 22.03
CA LYS A 84 1.53 17.56 21.86
C LYS A 84 1.51 18.98 22.39
N SER A 85 0.66 19.81 21.79
CA SER A 85 0.41 21.18 22.22
C SER A 85 -0.99 21.59 21.79
N GLY A 86 -1.79 22.14 22.72
CA GLY A 86 -3.16 22.54 22.45
C GLY A 86 -4.02 21.38 21.91
N ASN A 87 -4.56 21.54 20.71
CA ASN A 87 -5.41 20.57 20.04
C ASN A 87 -4.65 19.70 19.01
N THR A 88 -3.32 19.66 19.05
CA THR A 88 -2.49 18.95 18.08
C THR A 88 -1.45 18.09 18.78
N ALA A 89 -1.37 16.82 18.39
CA ALA A 89 -0.24 15.95 18.66
C ALA A 89 0.63 15.85 17.40
N THR A 90 1.93 15.66 17.58
CA THR A 90 2.89 15.57 16.48
C THR A 90 3.82 14.41 16.68
N LEU A 91 3.91 13.53 15.67
CA LEU A 91 5.00 12.59 15.51
C LEU A 91 6.10 13.26 14.69
N THR A 92 7.31 13.29 15.24
CA THR A 92 8.50 13.82 14.54
C THR A 92 9.46 12.68 14.26
N ILE A 93 9.89 12.55 13.01
CA ILE A 93 10.90 11.58 12.56
C ILE A 93 12.06 12.38 11.99
N SER A 94 13.17 12.44 12.72
CA SER A 94 14.37 13.15 12.28
C SER A 94 15.27 12.24 11.45
N GLY A 95 15.99 12.80 10.47
CA GLY A 95 16.89 12.01 9.62
C GLY A 95 16.15 10.89 8.90
N VAL A 96 15.02 11.20 8.26
CA VAL A 96 14.15 10.21 7.60
C VAL A 96 14.93 9.33 6.63
N GLN A 97 14.70 8.04 6.70
CA GLN A 97 15.30 7.02 5.83
C GLN A 97 14.22 6.40 4.92
N ALA A 98 14.65 5.77 3.81
CA ALA A 98 13.72 5.07 2.91
C ALA A 98 12.87 4.02 3.63
N GLY A 99 13.46 3.34 4.64
CA GLY A 99 12.76 2.36 5.48
C GLY A 99 11.67 2.93 6.39
N ASP A 100 11.54 4.26 6.50
CA ASP A 100 10.49 4.92 7.28
C ASP A 100 9.19 5.15 6.48
N GLU A 101 9.19 4.88 5.17
CA GLU A 101 7.95 4.89 4.38
C GLU A 101 6.93 3.90 4.94
N ALA A 102 5.81 4.44 5.39
CA ALA A 102 4.72 3.69 6.00
C ALA A 102 3.47 4.56 6.11
N ASP A 103 2.37 3.97 6.48
CA ASP A 103 1.21 4.67 6.99
C ASP A 103 1.35 4.84 8.53
N TYR A 104 1.12 6.05 9.02
CA TYR A 104 1.23 6.39 10.43
C TYR A 104 -0.12 6.80 11.00
N TYR A 105 -0.51 6.17 12.10
CA TYR A 105 -1.79 6.40 12.75
C TYR A 105 -1.58 6.95 14.17
N CYS A 106 -2.29 8.01 14.52
CA CYS A 106 -2.43 8.43 15.91
C CYS A 106 -3.62 7.72 16.56
N GLN A 107 -3.58 7.53 17.87
CA GLN A 107 -4.63 6.89 18.65
C GLN A 107 -4.72 7.52 20.02
N VAL A 108 -5.92 7.69 20.52
CA VAL A 108 -6.22 8.09 21.89
C VAL A 108 -7.27 7.14 22.51
N TRP A 109 -7.37 7.20 23.84
CA TRP A 109 -8.49 6.61 24.56
C TRP A 109 -9.53 7.69 24.86
N ASP A 110 -10.77 7.49 24.46
CA ASP A 110 -11.87 8.39 24.74
C ASP A 110 -13.15 7.62 25.15
N SER A 111 -13.75 8.00 26.28
CA SER A 111 -15.04 7.51 26.74
C SER A 111 -15.23 6.00 26.58
N SER A 112 -14.26 5.19 27.00
CA SER A 112 -14.25 3.73 26.94
C SER A 112 -14.03 3.13 25.53
N ALA A 113 -13.52 3.92 24.57
CA ALA A 113 -13.16 3.46 23.23
C ALA A 113 -11.75 3.90 22.81
N TYR A 114 -11.08 3.07 22.02
CA TYR A 114 -9.89 3.47 21.26
C TYR A 114 -10.34 4.18 19.99
N VAL A 115 -9.86 5.43 19.81
CA VAL A 115 -10.14 6.23 18.62
C VAL A 115 -8.85 6.40 17.83
N PHE A 116 -8.89 6.06 16.55
CA PHE A 116 -7.78 6.20 15.62
C PHE A 116 -8.00 7.37 14.66
N GLY A 117 -6.92 8.04 14.28
CA GLY A 117 -6.92 8.96 13.14
C GLY A 117 -7.02 8.21 11.80
N GLY A 118 -7.30 8.94 10.73
CA GLY A 118 -7.44 8.38 9.38
C GLY A 118 -6.14 7.87 8.75
N GLY A 119 -5.00 8.13 9.39
CA GLY A 119 -3.69 7.75 8.89
C GLY A 119 -3.05 8.79 7.98
N THR A 120 -1.72 8.82 8.00
CA THR A 120 -0.89 9.67 7.13
C THR A 120 0.12 8.79 6.43
N ARG A 121 0.14 8.82 5.11
CA ARG A 121 1.19 8.16 4.33
C ARG A 121 2.44 9.03 4.30
N LEU A 122 3.55 8.51 4.84
CA LEU A 122 4.87 9.12 4.69
C LEU A 122 5.53 8.61 3.42
N THR A 123 5.81 9.52 2.48
CA THR A 123 6.57 9.23 1.26
C THR A 123 7.98 9.82 1.39
N VAL A 124 9.00 9.00 1.13
CA VAL A 124 10.40 9.44 1.12
C VAL A 124 10.82 9.66 -0.34
N LEU A 125 10.98 10.93 -0.72
CA LEU A 125 11.28 11.36 -2.09
C LEU A 125 12.73 11.05 -2.46
N GLY A 126 12.99 10.92 -3.79
CA GLY A 126 14.38 10.83 -4.30
C GLY A 126 15.09 9.51 -3.95
N GLN A 127 14.37 8.45 -3.70
CA GLN A 127 14.97 7.12 -3.61
C GLN A 127 15.65 6.75 -4.94
N PRO A 128 16.75 5.98 -4.91
CA PRO A 128 17.43 5.55 -6.12
C PRO A 128 16.47 4.80 -7.07
N LYS A 129 16.52 5.15 -8.35
CA LYS A 129 15.78 4.41 -9.38
C LYS A 129 16.26 2.97 -9.42
N ALA A 130 15.33 2.04 -9.59
CA ALA A 130 15.62 0.62 -9.76
C ALA A 130 14.87 0.09 -10.98
N SER A 131 15.58 -0.49 -11.91
CA SER A 131 14.99 -1.13 -13.09
C SER A 131 14.29 -2.43 -12.72
N PRO A 132 13.17 -2.79 -13.37
CA PRO A 132 12.45 -4.01 -13.09
C PRO A 132 13.25 -5.26 -13.45
N SER A 133 13.11 -6.30 -12.65
CA SER A 133 13.52 -7.67 -12.95
C SER A 133 12.31 -8.45 -13.45
N LEU A 134 12.44 -9.15 -14.60
CA LEU A 134 11.35 -9.88 -15.23
C LEU A 134 11.54 -11.38 -15.11
N THR A 135 10.46 -12.08 -14.77
CA THR A 135 10.36 -13.55 -14.89
C THR A 135 9.09 -13.87 -15.65
N VAL A 136 9.22 -14.63 -16.76
CA VAL A 136 8.08 -15.03 -17.57
C VAL A 136 7.90 -16.54 -17.46
N PHE A 137 6.67 -16.95 -17.20
CA PHE A 137 6.26 -18.36 -17.13
C PHE A 137 5.41 -18.71 -18.33
N PRO A 138 5.68 -19.83 -19.00
CA PRO A 138 4.82 -20.37 -20.05
C PRO A 138 3.55 -20.98 -19.45
N PRO A 139 2.52 -21.26 -20.30
CA PRO A 139 1.36 -22.04 -19.87
C PRO A 139 1.76 -23.43 -19.36
N SER A 140 1.08 -23.93 -18.34
CA SER A 140 1.29 -25.32 -17.88
C SER A 140 0.68 -26.31 -18.87
N SER A 141 1.23 -27.56 -18.91
CA SER A 141 0.69 -28.64 -19.71
C SER A 141 -0.77 -28.96 -19.37
N ASP A 142 -1.13 -28.90 -18.10
CA ASP A 142 -2.49 -29.17 -17.64
C ASP A 142 -3.48 -28.09 -18.11
N GLU A 143 -3.07 -26.81 -18.08
CA GLU A 143 -3.90 -25.73 -18.59
C GLU A 143 -4.15 -25.87 -20.11
N LEU A 144 -3.14 -26.26 -20.87
CA LEU A 144 -3.28 -26.45 -22.32
C LEU A 144 -4.34 -27.50 -22.69
N GLN A 145 -4.63 -28.47 -21.81
CA GLN A 145 -5.71 -29.45 -22.00
C GLN A 145 -7.11 -28.84 -21.79
N THR A 146 -7.23 -27.70 -21.12
CA THR A 146 -8.50 -27.02 -20.86
C THR A 146 -8.87 -25.97 -21.89
N ASN A 147 -8.23 -26.00 -23.06
CA ASN A 147 -8.38 -25.02 -24.14
C ASN A 147 -8.02 -23.57 -23.77
N LYS A 148 -7.11 -23.40 -22.81
CA LYS A 148 -6.55 -22.11 -22.38
C LYS A 148 -5.03 -22.17 -22.34
N ALA A 149 -4.39 -21.03 -22.55
CA ALA A 149 -2.95 -20.86 -22.42
C ALA A 149 -2.68 -19.49 -21.77
N THR A 150 -2.27 -19.49 -20.50
CA THR A 150 -1.97 -18.26 -19.75
C THR A 150 -0.47 -18.14 -19.54
N LEU A 151 0.10 -17.06 -20.05
CA LEU A 151 1.47 -16.65 -19.76
C LEU A 151 1.47 -15.65 -18.62
N VAL A 152 2.45 -15.76 -17.73
CA VAL A 152 2.58 -14.87 -16.57
C VAL A 152 3.92 -14.15 -16.65
N CYS A 153 3.89 -12.81 -16.54
CA CYS A 153 5.07 -11.98 -16.40
C CYS A 153 5.10 -11.39 -14.98
N LEU A 154 6.08 -11.79 -14.17
CA LEU A 154 6.36 -11.16 -12.90
C LEU A 154 7.36 -10.04 -13.09
N ILE A 155 7.04 -8.87 -12.52
CA ILE A 155 7.79 -7.62 -12.65
C ILE A 155 8.16 -7.20 -11.24
N ASN A 156 9.43 -7.36 -10.86
CA ASN A 156 9.85 -7.20 -9.47
C ASN A 156 10.90 -6.09 -9.32
N ASP A 157 10.98 -5.55 -8.08
CA ASP A 157 12.07 -4.72 -7.59
C ASP A 157 12.29 -3.39 -8.35
N PHE A 158 11.25 -2.78 -8.89
CA PHE A 158 11.35 -1.50 -9.58
C PHE A 158 10.96 -0.30 -8.69
N TYR A 159 11.59 0.85 -8.98
CA TYR A 159 11.27 2.15 -8.36
C TYR A 159 11.59 3.29 -9.34
N PRO A 160 10.70 4.29 -9.52
CA PRO A 160 9.35 4.44 -8.92
C PRO A 160 8.33 3.41 -9.41
N GLY A 161 7.17 3.35 -8.74
CA GLY A 161 6.11 2.36 -8.93
C GLY A 161 5.22 2.61 -10.14
N ALA A 162 5.80 2.89 -11.31
CA ALA A 162 5.05 3.09 -12.56
C ALA A 162 5.73 2.32 -13.70
N VAL A 163 4.98 1.44 -14.36
CA VAL A 163 5.45 0.65 -15.50
C VAL A 163 4.38 0.59 -16.59
N THR A 164 4.81 0.41 -17.83
CA THR A 164 3.94 0.07 -18.97
C THR A 164 4.33 -1.29 -19.49
N VAL A 165 3.35 -2.19 -19.65
CA VAL A 165 3.57 -3.57 -20.09
C VAL A 165 3.00 -3.78 -21.48
N ALA A 166 3.75 -4.41 -22.36
CA ALA A 166 3.31 -4.87 -23.66
C ALA A 166 3.70 -6.33 -23.87
N TRP A 167 2.80 -7.10 -24.44
CA TRP A 167 3.07 -8.46 -24.87
C TRP A 167 3.27 -8.54 -26.38
N LYS A 168 4.18 -9.41 -26.81
CA LYS A 168 4.43 -9.69 -28.23
C LYS A 168 4.37 -11.19 -28.50
N ALA A 169 3.81 -11.55 -29.64
CA ALA A 169 3.98 -12.86 -30.28
C ALA A 169 4.95 -12.67 -31.43
N ASP A 170 6.09 -13.30 -31.36
CA ASP A 170 7.25 -13.04 -32.23
C ASP A 170 7.58 -11.52 -32.17
N SER A 171 7.33 -10.77 -33.24
CA SER A 171 7.55 -9.32 -33.29
C SER A 171 6.25 -8.50 -33.25
N THR A 172 5.07 -9.14 -33.17
CA THR A 172 3.77 -8.47 -33.23
C THR A 172 3.21 -8.23 -31.82
N THR A 173 2.82 -6.99 -31.54
CA THR A 173 2.19 -6.64 -30.26
C THR A 173 0.79 -7.25 -30.15
N ILE A 174 0.51 -7.83 -28.99
CA ILE A 174 -0.79 -8.38 -28.61
C ILE A 174 -1.43 -7.46 -27.58
N SER A 175 -2.68 -7.04 -27.86
CA SER A 175 -3.48 -6.23 -26.93
C SER A 175 -4.66 -6.99 -26.32
N GLN A 176 -5.16 -8.03 -26.99
CA GLN A 176 -6.27 -8.84 -26.51
C GLN A 176 -5.81 -9.90 -25.51
N GLY A 177 -6.58 -10.08 -24.43
CA GLY A 177 -6.29 -11.08 -23.40
C GLY A 177 -5.19 -10.68 -22.43
N VAL A 178 -4.78 -9.40 -22.40
CA VAL A 178 -3.77 -8.86 -21.50
C VAL A 178 -4.45 -8.25 -20.28
N GLU A 179 -4.06 -8.70 -19.09
CA GLU A 179 -4.44 -8.10 -17.81
C GLU A 179 -3.17 -7.79 -17.01
N THR A 180 -3.07 -6.58 -16.49
CA THR A 180 -1.91 -6.13 -15.71
C THR A 180 -2.37 -5.55 -14.38
N THR A 181 -1.77 -6.00 -13.28
CA THR A 181 -2.09 -5.49 -11.95
C THR A 181 -1.54 -4.08 -11.75
N GLN A 182 -2.15 -3.34 -10.82
CA GLN A 182 -1.51 -2.12 -10.31
C GLN A 182 -0.24 -2.49 -9.55
N PRO A 183 0.82 -1.67 -9.64
CA PRO A 183 2.01 -1.88 -8.84
C PRO A 183 1.72 -1.89 -7.34
N SER A 184 2.27 -2.88 -6.64
CA SER A 184 2.16 -3.05 -5.19
C SER A 184 3.53 -2.86 -4.54
N LYS A 185 3.57 -2.12 -3.43
CA LYS A 185 4.82 -1.86 -2.71
C LYS A 185 5.24 -3.07 -1.89
N GLN A 186 6.49 -3.48 -2.04
CA GLN A 186 7.11 -4.57 -1.30
C GLN A 186 7.70 -4.08 0.03
N THR A 187 8.10 -5.00 0.88
CA THR A 187 8.74 -4.70 2.18
C THR A 187 10.11 -4.03 2.05
N ASN A 188 10.76 -4.17 0.88
CA ASN A 188 12.03 -3.53 0.55
C ASN A 188 11.87 -2.12 -0.05
N ASN A 189 10.68 -1.53 0.02
CA ASN A 189 10.29 -0.23 -0.53
C ASN A 189 10.29 -0.12 -2.07
N LYS A 190 10.59 -1.19 -2.78
CA LYS A 190 10.41 -1.29 -4.24
C LYS A 190 9.03 -1.80 -4.58
N TYR A 191 8.68 -1.79 -5.84
CA TYR A 191 7.37 -2.21 -6.33
C TYR A 191 7.45 -3.54 -7.07
N MET A 192 6.33 -4.23 -7.08
CA MET A 192 6.07 -5.40 -7.91
C MET A 192 4.76 -5.25 -8.66
N ALA A 193 4.65 -5.87 -9.82
CA ALA A 193 3.43 -6.03 -10.59
C ALA A 193 3.45 -7.38 -11.29
N SER A 194 2.31 -7.80 -11.80
CA SER A 194 2.19 -8.97 -12.67
C SER A 194 1.34 -8.65 -13.88
N SER A 195 1.67 -9.27 -15.01
CA SER A 195 0.87 -9.20 -16.22
C SER A 195 0.58 -10.59 -16.74
N TYR A 196 -0.63 -10.78 -17.20
CA TYR A 196 -1.16 -12.05 -17.70
C TYR A 196 -1.54 -11.88 -19.15
N LEU A 197 -1.15 -12.84 -19.99
CA LEU A 197 -1.61 -12.95 -21.36
C LEU A 197 -2.36 -14.28 -21.52
N THR A 198 -3.68 -14.22 -21.73
CA THR A 198 -4.50 -15.39 -21.98
C THR A 198 -4.78 -15.51 -23.48
N ILE A 199 -4.36 -16.64 -24.07
CA ILE A 199 -4.53 -16.98 -25.47
C ILE A 199 -5.07 -18.41 -25.61
N THR A 200 -5.33 -18.85 -26.83
CA THR A 200 -5.67 -20.26 -27.12
C THR A 200 -4.41 -21.12 -27.22
N PRO A 201 -4.47 -22.44 -26.94
CA PRO A 201 -3.35 -23.38 -27.16
C PRO A 201 -2.83 -23.38 -28.60
N ASP A 202 -3.69 -23.23 -29.57
CA ASP A 202 -3.29 -23.16 -30.98
C ASP A 202 -2.44 -21.91 -31.24
N LYS A 203 -2.84 -20.77 -30.69
CA LYS A 203 -2.06 -19.52 -30.80
C LYS A 203 -0.71 -19.66 -30.10
N TRP A 204 -0.68 -20.29 -28.91
CA TRP A 204 0.58 -20.58 -28.22
C TRP A 204 1.52 -21.42 -29.10
N LYS A 205 1.05 -22.49 -29.68
CA LYS A 205 1.86 -23.43 -30.51
C LYS A 205 2.24 -22.87 -31.88
N SER A 206 1.51 -21.89 -32.41
CA SER A 206 1.72 -21.35 -33.77
C SER A 206 2.83 -20.31 -33.88
N HIS A 207 3.35 -19.77 -32.76
CA HIS A 207 4.39 -18.76 -32.73
C HIS A 207 5.71 -19.34 -32.19
N LYS A 208 6.83 -18.70 -32.57
CA LYS A 208 8.18 -19.13 -32.12
C LYS A 208 8.46 -18.68 -30.70
N SER A 209 7.99 -17.49 -30.32
CA SER A 209 8.25 -16.90 -29.00
C SER A 209 7.16 -15.94 -28.58
N PHE A 210 6.99 -15.78 -27.27
CA PHE A 210 6.21 -14.73 -26.65
C PHE A 210 7.08 -13.91 -25.72
N SER A 211 6.98 -12.60 -25.78
CA SER A 211 7.79 -11.70 -24.96
C SER A 211 6.90 -10.81 -24.11
N CYS A 212 7.29 -10.66 -22.85
CA CYS A 212 6.83 -9.59 -21.97
C CYS A 212 7.82 -8.44 -22.03
N GLN A 213 7.37 -7.29 -22.46
CA GLN A 213 8.14 -6.06 -22.59
C GLN A 213 7.64 -5.05 -21.57
N VAL A 214 8.53 -4.56 -20.70
CA VAL A 214 8.21 -3.62 -19.63
C VAL A 214 9.01 -2.34 -19.83
N THR A 215 8.31 -1.23 -19.98
CA THR A 215 8.92 0.11 -20.04
C THR A 215 8.82 0.77 -18.67
N HIS A 216 9.96 1.18 -18.14
CA HIS A 216 10.11 1.84 -16.86
C HIS A 216 11.07 3.02 -17.00
N GLU A 217 10.65 4.24 -16.65
CA GLU A 217 11.48 5.45 -16.71
C GLU A 217 12.18 5.65 -18.07
N GLY A 218 11.47 5.34 -19.17
CA GLY A 218 11.99 5.45 -20.53
C GLY A 218 12.90 4.31 -20.99
N ASN A 219 13.27 3.38 -20.11
CA ASN A 219 14.04 2.18 -20.45
C ASN A 219 13.12 0.96 -20.59
N THR A 220 13.42 0.09 -21.54
CA THR A 220 12.64 -1.11 -21.78
C THR A 220 13.45 -2.36 -21.46
N VAL A 221 12.87 -3.25 -20.67
CA VAL A 221 13.38 -4.59 -20.37
C VAL A 221 12.43 -5.62 -20.99
N GLU A 222 12.97 -6.68 -21.58
CA GLU A 222 12.19 -7.71 -22.24
C GLU A 222 12.64 -9.11 -21.79
N LYS A 223 11.68 -10.01 -21.63
CA LYS A 223 11.91 -11.42 -21.35
C LYS A 223 10.98 -12.27 -22.17
N SER A 224 11.48 -13.38 -22.74
CA SER A 224 10.75 -14.23 -23.67
C SER A 224 10.66 -15.66 -23.17
N VAL A 225 9.62 -16.36 -23.61
CA VAL A 225 9.44 -17.82 -23.51
C VAL A 225 9.04 -18.38 -24.86
N SER A 226 9.35 -19.64 -25.12
CA SER A 226 9.00 -20.32 -26.37
C SER A 226 8.31 -21.66 -26.10
N PRO A 227 7.36 -22.05 -26.96
CA PRO A 227 6.72 -23.37 -26.86
C PRO A 227 7.71 -24.54 -26.96
N SER A 228 8.79 -24.39 -27.75
CA SER A 228 9.82 -25.42 -27.95
C SER A 228 10.71 -25.65 -26.72
N ALA A 229 10.72 -24.73 -25.76
CA ALA A 229 11.49 -24.89 -24.52
C ALA A 229 10.71 -25.64 -23.42
N CYS A 230 9.45 -25.98 -23.67
CA CYS A 230 8.52 -26.61 -22.72
C CYS A 230 8.13 -28.04 -23.11
N SER A 231 8.82 -28.64 -24.08
CA SER A 231 8.61 -30.04 -24.54
C SER A 231 9.61 -31.01 -23.92
#